data_fcb5822ea1c9a4cccc0a819ebe295223
#
_entry.id   fcb5822ea1c9a4cccc0a819ebe295223
#
_cell.length_a   1.000
_cell.length_b   1.000
_cell.length_c   1.000
_cell.angle_alpha   90.00
_cell.angle_beta   90.00
_cell.angle_gamma   90.00
#
_symmetry.space_group_name_H-M   'P 1'
#
loop_
_entity.id
_entity.type
_entity.pdbx_description
1 polymer ?
#
loop_
_entity_poly.entity_id
_entity_poly.type
_entity_poly.pdbx_seq_one_letter_code
_entity_poly.pdbx_strand_id
1 'polypeptide(L)'
;TYGDRWEYRTLKYDDRDEITSFLRLWMDKKETLGEGEGVNENGDEFDPVLELEAEFNGIQDILHNEKLFEHMRIGGIYIDGKLEAFSIGDYNPAEKVAIIDVEKANEDINGLYQIINQQFALHEYPDALIINREDDVGIEGLRKSKLSYYPIGFELKYILSQKDFR
;
A
#
# COMPACT_ATOMS: atom_id res chain seq x y z
N THR A 1 -1.67 -0.24 -24.34
CA THR A 1 -1.45 -1.55 -23.68
C THR A 1 0.03 -1.85 -23.68
N TYR A 2 0.61 -2.13 -22.52
CA TYR A 2 2.05 -2.39 -22.39
C TYR A 2 2.45 -3.80 -22.88
N GLY A 3 1.48 -4.67 -23.21
CA GLY A 3 1.73 -6.00 -23.76
C GLY A 3 2.68 -6.82 -22.91
N ASP A 4 3.73 -7.38 -23.53
CA ASP A 4 4.76 -8.18 -22.88
C ASP A 4 5.90 -7.33 -22.26
N ARG A 5 5.71 -6.03 -22.13
CA ARG A 5 6.72 -5.09 -21.61
C ARG A 5 6.69 -4.94 -20.09
N TRP A 6 5.75 -5.56 -19.41
CA TRP A 6 5.66 -5.54 -17.96
C TRP A 6 5.84 -6.95 -17.39
N GLU A 7 6.36 -7.00 -16.19
CA GLU A 7 6.52 -8.23 -15.42
C GLU A 7 6.25 -7.99 -13.93
N TYR A 8 5.78 -9.01 -13.25
CA TYR A 8 5.72 -9.03 -11.79
C TYR A 8 6.97 -9.72 -11.24
N ARG A 9 7.51 -9.18 -10.15
CA ARG A 9 8.60 -9.81 -9.38
C ARG A 9 8.29 -9.79 -7.90
N THR A 10 8.52 -10.92 -7.21
CA THR A 10 8.67 -10.91 -5.75
C THR A 10 9.99 -10.21 -5.43
N LEU A 11 9.94 -9.17 -4.60
CA LEU A 11 11.10 -8.34 -4.26
C LEU A 11 11.83 -8.91 -3.04
N LYS A 12 13.14 -8.81 -3.06
CA LYS A 12 14.05 -9.31 -2.02
C LYS A 12 14.73 -8.15 -1.30
N TYR A 13 15.39 -8.47 -0.19
CA TYR A 13 16.10 -7.46 0.61
C TYR A 13 17.13 -6.65 -0.21
N ASP A 14 17.75 -7.26 -1.20
CA ASP A 14 18.69 -6.58 -2.10
C ASP A 14 18.03 -5.54 -3.02
N ASP A 15 16.71 -5.64 -3.23
CA ASP A 15 15.95 -4.70 -4.07
C ASP A 15 15.49 -3.44 -3.29
N ARG A 16 15.75 -3.34 -1.97
CA ARG A 16 15.27 -2.26 -1.09
C ARG A 16 15.66 -0.86 -1.54
N ASP A 17 16.86 -0.71 -2.13
CA ASP A 17 17.33 0.61 -2.58
C ASP A 17 16.56 1.08 -3.82
N GLU A 18 16.14 0.15 -4.68
CA GLU A 18 15.27 0.45 -5.82
C GLU A 18 13.86 0.83 -5.37
N ILE A 19 13.31 0.09 -4.40
CA ILE A 19 11.99 0.41 -3.79
C ILE A 19 12.05 1.80 -3.14
N THR A 20 13.10 2.09 -2.38
CA THR A 20 13.32 3.41 -1.76
C THR A 20 13.39 4.52 -2.81
N SER A 21 14.10 4.28 -3.91
CA SER A 21 14.22 5.26 -5.00
C SER A 21 12.88 5.55 -5.66
N PHE A 22 12.10 4.51 -5.93
CA PHE A 22 10.74 4.65 -6.45
C PHE A 22 9.84 5.43 -5.49
N LEU A 23 9.88 5.06 -4.20
CA LEU A 23 9.04 5.70 -3.18
C LEU A 23 9.34 7.19 -3.03
N ARG A 24 10.61 7.60 -3.10
CA ARG A 24 10.99 9.02 -3.09
C ARG A 24 10.41 9.77 -4.28
N LEU A 25 10.55 9.23 -5.49
CA LEU A 25 9.97 9.85 -6.68
C LEU A 25 8.45 9.98 -6.61
N TRP A 26 7.79 8.95 -6.05
CA TRP A 26 6.35 8.97 -5.83
C TRP A 26 5.95 10.07 -4.84
N MET A 27 6.69 10.20 -3.73
CA MET A 27 6.49 11.21 -2.69
C MET A 27 6.70 12.62 -3.22
N ASP A 28 7.85 12.90 -3.89
CA ASP A 28 8.15 14.20 -4.48
C ASP A 28 7.04 14.67 -5.44
N LYS A 29 6.45 13.73 -6.18
CA LYS A 29 5.34 14.01 -7.07
C LYS A 29 4.08 14.42 -6.30
N LYS A 30 3.76 13.73 -5.20
CA LYS A 30 2.62 14.05 -4.34
C LYS A 30 2.76 15.43 -3.68
N GLU A 31 3.92 15.75 -3.14
CA GLU A 31 4.21 17.06 -2.56
C GLU A 31 4.07 18.19 -3.61
N THR A 32 4.54 17.96 -4.85
CA THR A 32 4.47 18.96 -5.92
C THR A 32 3.03 19.25 -6.35
N LEU A 33 2.14 18.26 -6.28
CA LEU A 33 0.72 18.42 -6.64
C LEU A 33 -0.07 19.23 -5.60
N GLY A 34 0.54 19.54 -4.44
CA GLY A 34 0.00 20.46 -3.45
C GLY A 34 -1.39 20.03 -2.96
N GLU A 35 -1.53 18.80 -2.50
CA GLU A 35 -2.71 18.40 -1.77
C GLU A 35 -2.70 19.14 -0.44
N GLY A 36 -3.34 20.33 -0.43
CA GLY A 36 -3.41 21.24 0.70
C GLY A 36 -4.16 20.68 1.89
N GLU A 37 -4.32 21.51 2.93
CA GLU A 37 -4.97 21.20 4.20
C GLU A 37 -6.08 20.16 4.05
N GLY A 38 -5.83 18.96 4.61
CA GLY A 38 -6.78 17.86 4.58
C GLY A 38 -7.76 18.00 5.75
N VAL A 39 -9.02 17.76 5.46
CA VAL A 39 -10.04 17.57 6.50
C VAL A 39 -10.64 16.19 6.24
N ASN A 40 -10.61 15.31 7.24
CA ASN A 40 -11.24 14.01 7.12
C ASN A 40 -12.77 14.10 7.23
N GLU A 41 -13.48 13.00 6.98
CA GLU A 41 -14.95 12.98 7.05
C GLU A 41 -15.51 13.32 8.44
N ASN A 42 -14.71 13.23 9.49
CA ASN A 42 -15.08 13.57 10.84
C ASN A 42 -14.87 15.07 11.16
N GLY A 43 -14.27 15.81 10.21
CA GLY A 43 -13.94 17.21 10.37
C GLY A 43 -12.62 17.47 11.11
N ASP A 44 -11.79 16.42 11.31
CA ASP A 44 -10.48 16.60 11.91
C ASP A 44 -9.51 17.12 10.86
N GLU A 45 -8.78 18.15 11.21
CA GLU A 45 -7.69 18.69 10.39
C GLU A 45 -6.49 17.75 10.46
N PHE A 46 -5.92 17.42 9.32
CA PHE A 46 -4.65 16.72 9.24
C PHE A 46 -3.70 17.43 8.27
N ASP A 47 -2.41 17.29 8.52
CA ASP A 47 -1.39 17.78 7.59
C ASP A 47 -0.99 16.66 6.64
N PRO A 48 -1.37 16.73 5.36
CA PRO A 48 -1.06 15.67 4.39
C PRO A 48 0.45 15.44 4.22
N VAL A 49 1.27 16.47 4.41
CA VAL A 49 2.73 16.35 4.31
C VAL A 49 3.28 15.54 5.47
N LEU A 50 2.82 15.82 6.70
CA LEU A 50 3.26 15.06 7.88
C LEU A 50 2.82 13.59 7.82
N GLU A 51 1.62 13.32 7.31
CA GLU A 51 1.16 11.94 7.12
C GLU A 51 1.98 11.21 6.06
N LEU A 52 2.27 11.89 4.96
CA LEU A 52 3.09 11.35 3.87
C LEU A 52 4.52 11.06 4.36
N GLU A 53 5.12 11.95 5.16
CA GLU A 53 6.42 11.72 5.78
C GLU A 53 6.40 10.56 6.79
N ALA A 54 5.35 10.45 7.61
CA ALA A 54 5.20 9.37 8.56
C ALA A 54 5.06 8.01 7.84
N GLU A 55 4.27 7.95 6.78
CA GLU A 55 4.13 6.76 5.93
C GLU A 55 5.47 6.39 5.28
N PHE A 56 6.18 7.36 4.71
CA PHE A 56 7.51 7.15 4.13
C PHE A 56 8.47 6.55 5.14
N ASN A 57 8.56 7.13 6.34
CA ASN A 57 9.45 6.66 7.40
C ASN A 57 9.09 5.23 7.84
N GLY A 58 7.80 4.92 8.00
CA GLY A 58 7.34 3.58 8.33
C GLY A 58 7.73 2.54 7.27
N ILE A 59 7.61 2.88 5.99
CA ILE A 59 8.05 2.01 4.90
C ILE A 59 9.58 1.85 4.91
N GLN A 60 10.34 2.93 5.16
CA GLN A 60 11.81 2.85 5.28
C GLN A 60 12.24 1.94 6.43
N ASP A 61 11.54 1.98 7.56
CA ASP A 61 11.82 1.08 8.69
C ASP A 61 11.66 -0.40 8.29
N ILE A 62 10.63 -0.74 7.51
CA ILE A 62 10.44 -2.08 6.97
C ILE A 62 11.59 -2.44 6.01
N LEU A 63 11.91 -1.59 5.06
CA LEU A 63 12.89 -1.84 4.01
C LEU A 63 14.31 -1.98 4.55
N HIS A 64 14.69 -1.23 5.59
CA HIS A 64 16.03 -1.22 6.16
C HIS A 64 16.21 -2.10 7.40
N ASN A 65 15.15 -2.78 7.85
CA ASN A 65 15.23 -3.79 8.88
C ASN A 65 15.06 -5.18 8.26
N GLU A 66 16.16 -5.91 8.10
CA GLU A 66 16.17 -7.21 7.43
C GLU A 66 15.17 -8.21 8.03
N LYS A 67 15.02 -8.21 9.36
CA LYS A 67 14.05 -9.09 10.03
C LYS A 67 12.60 -8.73 9.74
N LEU A 68 12.28 -7.44 9.67
CA LEU A 68 10.94 -6.99 9.28
C LEU A 68 10.68 -7.33 7.81
N PHE A 69 11.65 -7.05 6.94
CA PHE A 69 11.57 -7.35 5.52
C PHE A 69 11.29 -8.83 5.26
N GLU A 70 11.99 -9.73 5.97
CA GLU A 70 11.81 -11.18 5.86
C GLU A 70 10.43 -11.67 6.33
N HIS A 71 9.78 -10.94 7.23
CA HIS A 71 8.43 -11.24 7.70
C HIS A 71 7.35 -10.80 6.73
N MET A 72 7.62 -9.75 5.97
CA MET A 72 6.68 -9.19 5.01
C MET A 72 6.76 -9.91 3.66
N ARG A 73 5.70 -9.82 2.89
CA ARG A 73 5.71 -10.13 1.46
C ARG A 73 5.84 -8.81 0.71
N ILE A 74 6.73 -8.76 -0.25
CA ILE A 74 6.96 -7.55 -1.04
C ILE A 74 7.05 -7.95 -2.50
N GLY A 75 6.28 -7.25 -3.34
CA GLY A 75 6.25 -7.51 -4.78
C GLY A 75 6.15 -6.23 -5.58
N GLY A 76 6.60 -6.28 -6.81
CA GLY A 76 6.61 -5.12 -7.67
C GLY A 76 6.26 -5.42 -9.13
N ILE A 77 5.78 -4.40 -9.81
CA ILE A 77 5.57 -4.39 -11.27
C ILE A 77 6.68 -3.59 -11.91
N TYR A 78 7.35 -4.22 -12.84
CA TYR A 78 8.36 -3.60 -13.71
C TYR A 78 7.76 -3.37 -15.08
N ILE A 79 8.04 -2.19 -15.66
CA ILE A 79 7.71 -1.86 -17.04
C ILE A 79 8.99 -1.39 -17.72
N ASP A 80 9.35 -2.04 -18.82
CA ASP A 80 10.62 -1.79 -19.53
C ASP A 80 11.86 -1.86 -18.60
N GLY A 81 11.81 -2.76 -17.60
CA GLY A 81 12.90 -2.97 -16.65
C GLY A 81 12.98 -1.96 -15.51
N LYS A 82 12.01 -1.05 -15.37
CA LYS A 82 11.94 -0.05 -14.30
C LYS A 82 10.78 -0.39 -13.34
N LEU A 83 11.03 -0.32 -12.05
CA LEU A 83 10.00 -0.47 -11.02
C LEU A 83 8.99 0.69 -11.13
N GLU A 84 7.73 0.37 -11.38
CA GLU A 84 6.65 1.35 -11.55
C GLU A 84 5.51 1.17 -10.52
N ALA A 85 5.50 0.06 -9.80
CA ALA A 85 4.61 -0.16 -8.66
C ALA A 85 5.18 -1.19 -7.69
N PHE A 86 4.86 -1.06 -6.41
CA PHE A 86 5.14 -2.11 -5.41
C PHE A 86 4.02 -2.22 -4.39
N SER A 87 3.97 -3.38 -3.74
CA SER A 87 3.08 -3.65 -2.61
C SER A 87 3.85 -4.36 -1.51
N ILE A 88 3.48 -4.05 -0.26
CA ILE A 88 3.95 -4.73 0.95
C ILE A 88 2.72 -5.25 1.69
N GLY A 89 2.83 -6.44 2.26
CA GLY A 89 1.75 -6.99 3.05
C GLY A 89 2.19 -8.17 3.91
N ASP A 90 1.29 -8.63 4.75
CA ASP A 90 1.48 -9.73 5.68
C ASP A 90 0.47 -10.85 5.44
N TYR A 91 0.70 -12.00 6.04
CA TYR A 91 -0.16 -13.17 5.88
C TYR A 91 -0.37 -13.92 7.20
N ASN A 92 -1.62 -14.05 7.59
CA ASN A 92 -2.00 -14.95 8.68
C ASN A 92 -2.38 -16.33 8.10
N PRO A 93 -1.49 -17.33 8.18
CA PRO A 93 -1.74 -18.65 7.59
C PRO A 93 -2.81 -19.45 8.34
N ALA A 94 -3.07 -19.15 9.63
CA ALA A 94 -4.08 -19.85 10.41
C ALA A 94 -5.49 -19.47 9.98
N GLU A 95 -5.70 -18.21 9.62
CA GLU A 95 -6.98 -17.68 9.17
C GLU A 95 -7.07 -17.58 7.64
N LYS A 96 -5.96 -17.76 6.95
CA LYS A 96 -5.81 -17.56 5.49
C LYS A 96 -6.21 -16.16 5.06
N VAL A 97 -5.83 -15.17 5.85
CA VAL A 97 -6.06 -13.75 5.58
C VAL A 97 -4.73 -13.09 5.19
N ALA A 98 -4.70 -12.47 4.03
CA ALA A 98 -3.62 -11.58 3.63
C ALA A 98 -4.03 -10.13 3.93
N ILE A 99 -3.08 -9.33 4.40
CA ILE A 99 -3.26 -7.91 4.68
C ILE A 99 -2.36 -7.14 3.71
N ILE A 100 -2.92 -6.17 3.01
CA ILE A 100 -2.16 -5.28 2.12
C ILE A 100 -1.92 -3.98 2.88
N ASP A 101 -0.71 -3.83 3.41
CA ASP A 101 -0.33 -2.69 4.25
C ASP A 101 0.07 -1.47 3.41
N VAL A 102 0.79 -1.70 2.31
CA VAL A 102 1.28 -0.64 1.42
C VAL A 102 1.02 -1.02 -0.02
N GLU A 103 0.51 -0.07 -0.80
CA GLU A 103 0.37 -0.19 -2.25
C GLU A 103 0.69 1.17 -2.89
N LYS A 104 1.73 1.22 -3.69
CA LYS A 104 2.19 2.43 -4.39
C LYS A 104 2.40 2.12 -5.87
N ALA A 105 1.91 3.01 -6.72
CA ALA A 105 2.05 2.88 -8.17
C ALA A 105 2.24 4.23 -8.83
N ASN A 106 2.90 4.25 -9.98
CA ASN A 106 2.99 5.42 -10.84
C ASN A 106 1.60 5.75 -11.42
N GLU A 107 1.05 6.88 -10.99
CA GLU A 107 -0.30 7.32 -11.35
C GLU A 107 -0.45 7.75 -12.82
N ASP A 108 0.67 8.01 -13.51
CA ASP A 108 0.64 8.31 -14.95
C ASP A 108 0.31 7.07 -15.79
N ILE A 109 0.35 5.88 -15.16
CA ILE A 109 0.07 4.61 -15.82
C ILE A 109 -1.31 4.11 -15.41
N ASN A 110 -2.29 4.32 -16.28
CA ASN A 110 -3.67 3.92 -16.01
C ASN A 110 -3.79 2.43 -15.72
N GLY A 111 -4.47 2.09 -14.62
CA GLY A 111 -4.75 0.72 -14.22
C GLY A 111 -3.61 0.02 -13.48
N LEU A 112 -2.50 0.70 -13.20
CA LEU A 112 -1.34 0.07 -12.58
C LEU A 112 -1.62 -0.34 -11.13
N TYR A 113 -2.39 0.44 -10.36
CA TYR A 113 -2.85 0.06 -9.02
C TYR A 113 -3.66 -1.25 -9.04
N GLN A 114 -4.55 -1.41 -10.03
CA GLN A 114 -5.33 -2.64 -10.17
C GLN A 114 -4.45 -3.85 -10.53
N ILE A 115 -3.44 -3.63 -11.37
CA ILE A 115 -2.52 -4.70 -11.77
C ILE A 115 -1.65 -5.12 -10.60
N ILE A 116 -1.02 -4.17 -9.87
CA ILE A 116 -0.19 -4.54 -8.71
C ILE A 116 -1.01 -5.25 -7.65
N ASN A 117 -2.21 -4.78 -7.34
CA ASN A 117 -3.08 -5.42 -6.37
C ASN A 117 -3.42 -6.86 -6.76
N GLN A 118 -3.83 -7.08 -8.02
CA GLN A 118 -4.14 -8.41 -8.52
C GLN A 118 -2.92 -9.33 -8.51
N GLN A 119 -1.81 -8.88 -9.06
CA GLN A 119 -0.60 -9.70 -9.21
C GLN A 119 0.02 -10.02 -7.85
N PHE A 120 0.03 -9.05 -6.94
CA PHE A 120 0.53 -9.26 -5.58
C PHE A 120 -0.28 -10.34 -4.84
N ALA A 121 -1.62 -10.25 -4.90
CA ALA A 121 -2.48 -11.26 -4.31
C ALA A 121 -2.26 -12.66 -4.91
N LEU A 122 -2.14 -12.76 -6.24
CA LEU A 122 -1.96 -14.03 -6.95
C LEU A 122 -0.61 -14.70 -6.67
N HIS A 123 0.46 -13.91 -6.58
CA HIS A 123 1.81 -14.44 -6.45
C HIS A 123 2.23 -14.65 -5.01
N GLU A 124 1.89 -13.72 -4.12
CA GLU A 124 2.35 -13.78 -2.73
C GLU A 124 1.37 -14.53 -1.81
N TYR A 125 0.08 -14.58 -2.17
CA TYR A 125 -0.96 -15.15 -1.32
C TYR A 125 -1.88 -16.14 -2.05
N PRO A 126 -1.33 -17.15 -2.76
CA PRO A 126 -2.15 -18.06 -3.58
C PRO A 126 -3.16 -18.88 -2.75
N ASP A 127 -2.91 -19.07 -1.45
CA ASP A 127 -3.78 -19.83 -0.54
C ASP A 127 -4.68 -18.94 0.33
N ALA A 128 -4.62 -17.61 0.18
CA ALA A 128 -5.47 -16.70 0.93
C ALA A 128 -6.94 -16.86 0.53
N LEU A 129 -7.81 -16.86 1.51
CA LEU A 129 -9.25 -16.86 1.32
C LEU A 129 -9.83 -15.45 1.39
N ILE A 130 -9.13 -14.56 2.09
CA ILE A 130 -9.52 -13.16 2.29
C ILE A 130 -8.31 -12.29 2.05
N ILE A 131 -8.51 -11.19 1.32
CA ILE A 131 -7.57 -10.10 1.18
C ILE A 131 -8.15 -8.90 1.93
N ASN A 132 -7.52 -8.52 3.03
CA ASN A 132 -7.82 -7.29 3.76
C ASN A 132 -6.99 -6.15 3.16
N ARG A 133 -7.64 -5.08 2.73
CA ARG A 133 -6.99 -3.92 2.12
C ARG A 133 -6.92 -2.71 3.06
N GLU A 134 -7.01 -2.98 4.35
CA GLU A 134 -6.98 -1.95 5.39
C GLU A 134 -8.07 -0.89 5.25
N ASP A 135 -8.05 0.16 6.08
CA ASP A 135 -9.04 1.22 6.04
C ASP A 135 -8.76 2.28 4.95
N ASP A 136 -9.71 3.16 4.75
CA ASP A 136 -9.62 4.26 3.79
C ASP A 136 -9.21 5.59 4.45
N VAL A 137 -8.88 5.54 5.74
CA VAL A 137 -8.49 6.69 6.60
C VAL A 137 -9.38 7.92 6.44
N GLY A 138 -10.65 7.72 6.03
CA GLY A 138 -11.61 8.81 5.79
C GLY A 138 -11.43 9.56 4.46
N ILE A 139 -10.60 9.05 3.54
CA ILE A 139 -10.38 9.67 2.23
C ILE A 139 -11.39 9.13 1.22
N GLU A 140 -12.31 9.98 0.74
CA GLU A 140 -13.40 9.59 -0.17
C GLU A 140 -12.89 8.90 -1.46
N GLY A 141 -11.84 9.42 -2.07
CA GLY A 141 -11.23 8.84 -3.27
C GLY A 141 -10.71 7.42 -3.04
N LEU A 142 -10.06 7.19 -1.89
CA LEU A 142 -9.55 5.87 -1.49
C LEU A 142 -10.69 4.91 -1.17
N ARG A 143 -11.73 5.36 -0.46
CA ARG A 143 -12.96 4.60 -0.21
C ARG A 143 -13.62 4.16 -1.50
N LYS A 144 -13.82 5.08 -2.45
CA LYS A 144 -14.41 4.77 -3.75
C LYS A 144 -13.58 3.73 -4.51
N SER A 145 -12.25 3.86 -4.48
CA SER A 145 -11.34 2.89 -5.09
C SER A 145 -11.51 1.51 -4.45
N LYS A 146 -11.48 1.41 -3.11
CA LYS A 146 -11.63 0.13 -2.38
C LYS A 146 -13.01 -0.50 -2.61
N LEU A 147 -14.08 0.28 -2.61
CA LEU A 147 -15.43 -0.20 -2.90
C LEU A 147 -15.61 -0.72 -4.34
N SER A 148 -14.82 -0.23 -5.29
CA SER A 148 -14.88 -0.70 -6.69
C SER A 148 -14.47 -2.16 -6.86
N TYR A 149 -13.81 -2.76 -5.85
CA TYR A 149 -13.47 -4.19 -5.82
C TYR A 149 -14.61 -5.08 -5.29
N TYR A 150 -15.78 -4.49 -4.96
CA TYR A 150 -16.94 -5.22 -4.43
C TYR A 150 -16.61 -6.07 -3.20
N PRO A 151 -16.18 -5.43 -2.09
CA PRO A 151 -15.77 -6.16 -0.90
C PRO A 151 -16.88 -7.06 -0.37
N ILE A 152 -16.52 -8.24 0.13
CA ILE A 152 -17.45 -9.21 0.72
C ILE A 152 -17.88 -8.84 2.15
N GLY A 153 -17.17 -7.92 2.79
CA GLY A 153 -17.44 -7.47 4.15
C GLY A 153 -16.56 -6.30 4.54
N PHE A 154 -16.83 -5.78 5.73
CA PHE A 154 -16.07 -4.71 6.36
C PHE A 154 -15.72 -5.14 7.77
N GLU A 155 -14.47 -4.91 8.17
CA GLU A 155 -14.04 -5.01 9.57
C GLU A 155 -14.17 -3.65 10.23
N LEU A 156 -14.79 -3.63 11.41
CA LEU A 156 -14.92 -2.39 12.18
C LEU A 156 -13.71 -2.22 13.09
N LYS A 157 -13.02 -1.11 12.93
CA LYS A 157 -11.95 -0.69 13.85
C LYS A 157 -12.52 0.20 14.93
N TYR A 158 -12.07 -0.01 16.17
CA TYR A 158 -12.47 0.77 17.33
C TYR A 158 -11.25 1.38 18.00
N ILE A 159 -11.33 2.66 18.32
CA ILE A 159 -10.31 3.33 19.12
C ILE A 159 -10.76 3.27 20.57
N LEU A 160 -9.97 2.59 21.41
CA LEU A 160 -10.21 2.53 22.85
C LEU A 160 -9.28 3.52 23.56
N SER A 161 -9.85 4.39 24.37
CA SER A 161 -9.10 5.35 25.18
C SER A 161 -9.11 4.92 26.66
N GLN A 162 -8.16 5.44 27.45
CA GLN A 162 -8.12 5.19 28.89
C GLN A 162 -9.42 5.60 29.61
N LYS A 163 -10.20 6.52 29.03
CA LYS A 163 -11.50 6.97 29.59
C LYS A 163 -12.59 5.90 29.47
N ASP A 164 -12.48 4.98 28.55
CA ASP A 164 -13.47 3.94 28.28
C ASP A 164 -13.42 2.81 29.32
N PHE A 165 -12.40 2.80 30.18
CA PHE A 165 -12.17 1.82 31.23
C PHE A 165 -12.42 2.33 32.66
N ARG A 166 -13.14 3.46 32.83
CA ARG A 166 -13.48 4.06 34.15
C ARG A 166 -14.93 3.82 34.52
#